data_ef3d6c69a066f0366a664378f6c20747
#
_entry.id   ef3d6c69a066f0366a664378f6c20747
#
_cell.length_a   1.000
_cell.length_b   1.000
_cell.length_c   1.000
_cell.angle_alpha   90.00
_cell.angle_beta   90.00
_cell.angle_gamma   90.00
#
_symmetry.space_group_name_H-M   'P 1'
#
loop_
_entity.id
_entity.type
_entity.pdbx_description
1 polymer ?
#
loop_
_entity_poly.entity_id
_entity_poly.type
_entity_poly.pdbx_seq_one_letter_code
_entity_poly.pdbx_strand_id
1 'polypeptide(L)'
;LMGARCSKGIIDLLENRGVDILFDMTCTGLKREFHVEPDNLLQAYAWQLLNQVPCLRMVKAVNRENYMEGFRDRLDGILYHTVQFCDNYAYEYTDLKHRLDIPMLMVETDATKQCEGQIRTRVEAFIESLKIAKGASIGKKSLKKAEDGKMYVLGIDSGSTSTNAVILNENKEIVAFDVVRTGAKSGESAERILSEILERAGLKREDISLIVSTGYGRVSIPFADENVTEISCHGRGAHYFNPDVRTILDIGGQDSKAIRLNENGEVVDFVMNDKCAAGTGRFLEMMARTLEMDI
;
A
#
# COMPACT_ATOMS: atom_id res chain seq x y z
N LEU A 1 -0.82 15.97 0.67
CA LEU A 1 -1.63 15.58 -0.49
C LEU A 1 -1.40 16.54 -1.64
N MET A 2 -1.26 16.02 -2.85
CA MET A 2 -1.07 16.83 -4.05
C MET A 2 -1.91 16.31 -5.23
N GLY A 3 -2.08 17.13 -6.27
CA GLY A 3 -2.66 16.73 -7.55
C GLY A 3 -4.15 17.05 -7.72
N ALA A 4 -4.91 16.13 -8.29
CA ALA A 4 -6.35 16.26 -8.47
C ALA A 4 -7.09 16.15 -7.14
N ARG A 5 -8.38 16.49 -7.13
CA ARG A 5 -9.23 16.39 -5.94
C ARG A 5 -9.19 14.96 -5.36
N CYS A 6 -8.76 14.84 -4.12
CA CYS A 6 -8.74 13.56 -3.42
C CYS A 6 -10.14 13.19 -2.90
N SER A 7 -10.51 11.91 -2.99
CA SER A 7 -11.77 11.42 -2.45
C SER A 7 -11.70 11.36 -0.91
N LYS A 8 -12.86 11.51 -0.24
CA LYS A 8 -12.93 11.36 1.21
C LYS A 8 -12.42 10.00 1.68
N GLY A 9 -12.66 8.93 0.93
CA GLY A 9 -12.19 7.59 1.29
C GLY A 9 -10.66 7.46 1.38
N ILE A 10 -9.92 8.20 0.54
CA ILE A 10 -8.44 8.23 0.63
C ILE A 10 -7.99 9.04 1.86
N ILE A 11 -8.66 10.14 2.15
CA ILE A 11 -8.35 10.97 3.33
C ILE A 11 -8.62 10.17 4.61
N ASP A 12 -9.80 9.57 4.72
CA ASP A 12 -10.18 8.72 5.86
C ASP A 12 -9.19 7.54 6.04
N LEU A 13 -8.70 6.97 4.94
CA LEU A 13 -7.71 5.89 4.98
C LEU A 13 -6.37 6.37 5.58
N LEU A 14 -5.89 7.54 5.18
CA LEU A 14 -4.66 8.14 5.71
C LEU A 14 -4.80 8.42 7.22
N GLU A 15 -5.88 9.09 7.62
CA GLU A 15 -6.15 9.43 9.02
C GLU A 15 -6.28 8.18 9.90
N ASN A 16 -7.01 7.16 9.45
CA ASN A 16 -7.16 5.88 10.16
C ASN A 16 -5.85 5.10 10.31
N ARG A 17 -4.85 5.39 9.48
CA ARG A 17 -3.49 4.82 9.56
C ARG A 17 -2.52 5.70 10.35
N GLY A 18 -3.00 6.77 10.98
CA GLY A 18 -2.22 7.68 11.81
C GLY A 18 -1.27 8.55 10.99
N VAL A 19 -1.68 8.97 9.80
CA VAL A 19 -0.94 9.90 8.95
C VAL A 19 -1.47 11.30 9.17
N ASP A 20 -0.59 12.22 9.52
CA ASP A 20 -0.89 13.65 9.62
C ASP A 20 -0.77 14.30 8.24
N ILE A 21 -1.85 14.91 7.77
CA ILE A 21 -1.87 15.65 6.51
C ILE A 21 -1.45 17.08 6.79
N LEU A 22 -0.17 17.41 6.60
CA LEU A 22 0.37 18.74 6.86
C LEU A 22 -0.17 19.79 5.89
N PHE A 23 -0.42 19.43 4.64
CA PHE A 23 -1.08 20.30 3.68
C PHE A 23 -1.79 19.50 2.58
N ASP A 24 -2.77 20.12 1.97
CA ASP A 24 -3.53 19.59 0.84
C ASP A 24 -3.43 20.55 -0.35
N MET A 25 -2.54 20.21 -1.30
CA MET A 25 -2.34 20.94 -2.57
C MET A 25 -3.13 20.32 -3.72
N THR A 26 -4.20 19.62 -3.43
CA THR A 26 -5.13 19.15 -4.46
C THR A 26 -5.93 20.32 -5.05
N CYS A 27 -6.59 20.11 -6.18
CA CYS A 27 -7.39 21.15 -6.86
C CYS A 27 -8.39 21.87 -5.94
N THR A 28 -8.80 21.25 -4.84
CA THR A 28 -9.85 21.75 -3.95
C THR A 28 -9.42 21.86 -2.50
N GLY A 29 -8.16 21.48 -2.18
CA GLY A 29 -7.72 21.21 -0.82
C GLY A 29 -7.31 22.45 -0.02
N LEU A 30 -6.60 23.38 -0.62
CA LEU A 30 -6.05 24.49 0.15
C LEU A 30 -7.09 25.59 0.38
N LYS A 31 -7.66 25.55 1.57
CA LYS A 31 -8.31 26.71 2.17
C LYS A 31 -7.23 27.45 2.97
N ARG A 32 -6.67 28.51 2.43
CA ARG A 32 -5.86 29.45 3.22
C ARG A 32 -6.75 30.11 4.26
N GLU A 33 -6.22 30.36 5.44
CA GLU A 33 -6.88 31.18 6.44
C GLU A 33 -7.25 32.53 5.81
N PHE A 34 -8.50 32.89 6.00
CA PHE A 34 -9.12 34.04 5.35
C PHE A 34 -9.06 35.22 6.32
N HIS A 35 -8.14 36.13 6.09
CA HIS A 35 -8.16 37.42 6.78
C HIS A 35 -9.12 38.35 6.03
N VAL A 36 -10.28 38.55 6.61
CA VAL A 36 -11.30 39.47 6.09
C VAL A 36 -11.16 40.82 6.81
N GLU A 37 -10.83 41.85 6.08
CA GLU A 37 -11.15 43.19 6.55
C GLU A 37 -12.67 43.41 6.39
N PRO A 38 -13.37 43.88 7.45
CA PRO A 38 -14.86 43.83 7.51
C PRO A 38 -15.57 44.61 6.40
N ASP A 39 -14.90 45.52 5.76
CA ASP A 39 -15.58 46.50 4.88
C ASP A 39 -15.73 46.05 3.41
N ASN A 40 -15.13 44.95 2.95
CA ASN A 40 -15.27 44.48 1.57
C ASN A 40 -15.13 42.95 1.39
N LEU A 41 -16.17 42.24 1.80
CA LEU A 41 -16.20 40.75 1.77
C LEU A 41 -16.01 40.18 0.36
N LEU A 42 -16.55 40.83 -0.68
CA LEU A 42 -16.43 40.41 -2.08
C LEU A 42 -15.00 40.56 -2.60
N GLN A 43 -14.34 41.67 -2.26
CA GLN A 43 -12.97 41.92 -2.66
C GLN A 43 -12.00 40.95 -1.94
N ALA A 44 -12.20 40.73 -0.66
CA ALA A 44 -11.44 39.77 0.13
C ALA A 44 -11.61 38.34 -0.40
N TYR A 45 -12.83 37.94 -0.78
CA TYR A 45 -13.12 36.64 -1.39
C TYR A 45 -12.48 36.49 -2.78
N ALA A 46 -12.60 37.52 -3.62
CA ALA A 46 -11.95 37.54 -4.94
C ALA A 46 -10.42 37.48 -4.82
N TRP A 47 -9.83 38.21 -3.87
CA TRP A 47 -8.40 38.15 -3.59
C TRP A 47 -7.95 36.76 -3.14
N GLN A 48 -8.71 36.11 -2.27
CA GLN A 48 -8.45 34.74 -1.85
C GLN A 48 -8.48 33.73 -3.00
N LEU A 49 -9.50 33.83 -3.87
CA LEU A 49 -9.61 32.96 -5.04
C LEU A 49 -8.41 33.14 -6.00
N LEU A 50 -7.96 34.39 -6.19
CA LEU A 50 -6.82 34.71 -7.06
C LEU A 50 -5.46 34.28 -6.45
N ASN A 51 -5.36 34.22 -5.13
CA ASN A 51 -4.15 33.86 -4.39
C ASN A 51 -4.15 32.42 -3.85
N GLN A 52 -5.11 31.60 -4.24
CA GLN A 52 -5.05 30.16 -4.00
C GLN A 52 -3.82 29.57 -4.67
N VAL A 53 -3.31 28.45 -4.13
CA VAL A 53 -2.28 27.67 -4.83
C VAL A 53 -2.83 27.31 -6.21
N PRO A 54 -2.23 27.80 -7.29
CA PRO A 54 -2.82 27.67 -8.62
C PRO A 54 -2.90 26.23 -9.07
N CYS A 55 -3.94 25.90 -9.81
CA CYS A 55 -3.96 24.69 -10.61
C CYS A 55 -2.79 24.73 -11.59
N LEU A 56 -2.19 23.59 -11.88
CA LEU A 56 -1.08 23.45 -12.84
C LEU A 56 -1.42 24.01 -14.24
N ARG A 57 -2.71 24.10 -14.58
CA ARG A 57 -3.21 24.71 -15.83
C ARG A 57 -3.14 26.24 -15.86
N MET A 58 -2.86 26.86 -14.71
CA MET A 58 -2.75 28.33 -14.64
C MET A 58 -1.33 28.77 -15.01
N VAL A 59 -1.25 29.90 -15.73
CA VAL A 59 0.05 30.50 -16.09
C VAL A 59 0.78 30.96 -14.83
N LYS A 60 2.07 30.62 -14.72
CA LYS A 60 2.96 30.94 -13.58
C LYS A 60 2.65 30.13 -12.29
N ALA A 61 2.76 28.82 -12.37
CA ALA A 61 2.68 27.92 -11.21
C ALA A 61 3.86 28.04 -10.22
N VAL A 62 4.75 29.02 -10.36
CA VAL A 62 5.96 29.24 -9.51
C VAL A 62 5.58 29.31 -8.02
N ASN A 63 4.42 29.87 -7.68
CA ASN A 63 3.95 29.93 -6.30
C ASN A 63 3.63 28.55 -5.70
N ARG A 64 3.31 27.57 -6.55
CA ARG A 64 3.03 26.19 -6.14
C ARG A 64 4.32 25.49 -5.69
N GLU A 65 5.39 25.68 -6.43
CA GLU A 65 6.72 25.11 -6.11
C GLU A 65 7.30 25.76 -4.85
N ASN A 66 7.29 27.09 -4.77
CA ASN A 66 7.77 27.82 -3.60
C ASN A 66 6.99 27.49 -2.32
N TYR A 67 5.69 27.22 -2.44
CA TYR A 67 4.89 26.79 -1.30
C TYR A 67 5.32 25.42 -0.79
N MET A 68 5.62 24.50 -1.69
CA MET A 68 6.05 23.15 -1.35
C MET A 68 7.45 23.12 -0.72
N GLU A 69 8.37 23.93 -1.23
CA GLU A 69 9.72 24.08 -0.67
C GLU A 69 9.72 24.47 0.80
N GLY A 70 8.76 25.29 1.24
CA GLY A 70 8.60 25.70 2.65
C GLY A 70 8.23 24.54 3.59
N PHE A 71 7.82 23.38 3.09
CA PHE A 71 7.47 22.20 3.89
C PHE A 71 8.41 21.02 3.70
N ARG A 72 9.39 21.12 2.80
CA ARG A 72 10.23 20.00 2.36
C ARG A 72 10.82 19.21 3.53
N ASP A 73 11.44 19.88 4.49
CA ASP A 73 12.11 19.24 5.64
C ASP A 73 11.15 18.63 6.66
N ARG A 74 9.85 18.87 6.51
CA ARG A 74 8.80 18.38 7.41
C ARG A 74 7.99 17.24 6.83
N LEU A 75 8.26 16.86 5.57
CA LEU A 75 7.51 15.85 4.84
C LEU A 75 8.20 14.49 4.93
N ASP A 76 7.44 13.48 5.29
CA ASP A 76 7.88 12.09 5.20
C ASP A 76 7.64 11.49 3.82
N GLY A 77 6.62 11.98 3.12
CA GLY A 77 6.25 11.53 1.79
C GLY A 77 5.13 12.36 1.18
N ILE A 78 4.91 12.17 -0.10
CA ILE A 78 3.87 12.85 -0.88
C ILE A 78 2.95 11.81 -1.51
N LEU A 79 1.65 11.84 -1.13
CA LEU A 79 0.62 11.15 -1.88
C LEU A 79 0.13 12.07 -2.98
N TYR A 80 0.39 11.67 -4.22
CA TYR A 80 0.02 12.42 -5.41
C TYR A 80 -1.19 11.77 -6.08
N HIS A 81 -2.34 12.43 -6.04
CA HIS A 81 -3.56 11.93 -6.64
C HIS A 81 -3.77 12.50 -8.05
N THR A 82 -4.09 11.64 -9.00
CA THR A 82 -4.54 12.03 -10.33
C THR A 82 -5.85 11.35 -10.68
N VAL A 83 -6.63 11.97 -11.55
CA VAL A 83 -7.84 11.38 -12.12
C VAL A 83 -7.52 10.98 -13.55
N GLN A 84 -8.01 9.83 -13.99
CA GLN A 84 -7.86 9.35 -15.37
C GLN A 84 -8.18 10.46 -16.36
N PHE A 85 -7.35 10.63 -17.38
CA PHE A 85 -7.39 11.69 -18.38
C PHE A 85 -6.98 13.10 -17.87
N CYS A 86 -6.42 13.22 -16.67
CA CYS A 86 -5.82 14.46 -16.20
C CYS A 86 -4.31 14.47 -16.45
N ASP A 87 -3.89 14.55 -17.71
CA ASP A 87 -2.50 14.45 -18.14
C ASP A 87 -1.57 15.47 -17.48
N ASN A 88 -2.05 16.67 -17.22
CA ASN A 88 -1.24 17.72 -16.59
C ASN A 88 -0.68 17.29 -15.24
N TYR A 89 -1.47 16.60 -14.42
CA TYR A 89 -1.00 16.12 -13.13
C TYR A 89 -0.07 14.89 -13.25
N ALA A 90 -0.23 14.08 -14.28
CA ALA A 90 0.69 12.98 -14.56
C ALA A 90 2.09 13.51 -14.95
N TYR A 91 2.16 14.57 -15.75
CA TYR A 91 3.40 15.25 -16.10
C TYR A 91 4.06 15.92 -14.88
N GLU A 92 3.29 16.66 -14.06
CA GLU A 92 3.81 17.29 -12.84
C GLU A 92 4.38 16.23 -11.88
N TYR A 93 3.71 15.10 -11.69
CA TYR A 93 4.20 14.02 -10.86
C TYR A 93 5.57 13.52 -11.32
N THR A 94 5.73 13.30 -12.62
CA THR A 94 6.98 12.80 -13.19
C THR A 94 8.12 13.80 -12.97
N ASP A 95 7.88 15.08 -13.22
CA ASP A 95 8.86 16.16 -12.99
C ASP A 95 9.23 16.26 -11.51
N LEU A 96 8.26 16.30 -10.61
CA LEU A 96 8.47 16.38 -9.17
C LEU A 96 9.21 15.16 -8.61
N LYS A 97 8.88 13.95 -9.07
CA LYS A 97 9.55 12.72 -8.63
C LYS A 97 11.04 12.70 -8.98
N HIS A 98 11.43 13.37 -10.07
CA HIS A 98 12.84 13.52 -10.45
C HIS A 98 13.58 14.65 -9.72
N ARG A 99 12.85 15.67 -9.28
CA ARG A 99 13.43 16.86 -8.65
C ARG A 99 13.46 16.82 -7.12
N LEU A 100 12.50 16.12 -6.53
CA LEU A 100 12.36 16.02 -5.09
C LEU A 100 12.94 14.70 -4.59
N ASP A 101 13.83 14.80 -3.62
CA ASP A 101 14.33 13.65 -2.87
C ASP A 101 13.37 13.32 -1.70
N ILE A 102 12.10 13.15 -2.03
CA ILE A 102 11.03 12.79 -1.08
C ILE A 102 10.27 11.60 -1.66
N PRO A 103 10.00 10.56 -0.86
CA PRO A 103 9.18 9.44 -1.31
C PRO A 103 7.81 9.92 -1.85
N MET A 104 7.43 9.46 -3.03
CA MET A 104 6.17 9.86 -3.66
C MET A 104 5.40 8.64 -4.18
N LEU A 105 4.12 8.57 -3.85
CA LEU A 105 3.19 7.60 -4.41
C LEU A 105 2.18 8.30 -5.31
N MET A 106 2.07 7.87 -6.56
CA MET A 106 0.96 8.27 -7.44
C MET A 106 -0.21 7.31 -7.30
N VAL A 107 -1.39 7.87 -7.03
CA VAL A 107 -2.66 7.16 -7.01
C VAL A 107 -3.56 7.74 -8.09
N GLU A 108 -3.90 6.93 -9.10
CA GLU A 108 -4.82 7.32 -10.16
C GLU A 108 -6.21 6.72 -9.91
N THR A 109 -7.25 7.53 -10.00
CA THR A 109 -8.64 7.09 -9.92
C THR A 109 -9.42 7.48 -11.16
N ASP A 110 -10.48 6.73 -11.44
CA ASP A 110 -11.45 7.05 -12.48
C ASP A 110 -12.74 7.67 -11.92
N ALA A 111 -12.72 8.08 -10.65
CA ALA A 111 -13.86 8.57 -9.88
C ALA A 111 -14.98 7.53 -9.64
N THR A 112 -14.74 6.24 -9.95
CA THR A 112 -15.65 5.13 -9.59
C THR A 112 -15.23 4.51 -8.25
N LYS A 113 -16.12 3.70 -7.65
CA LYS A 113 -15.81 2.95 -6.42
C LYS A 113 -15.11 1.60 -6.66
N GLN A 114 -14.87 1.24 -7.93
CA GLN A 114 -14.43 -0.12 -8.28
C GLN A 114 -13.00 -0.47 -7.86
N CYS A 115 -12.16 0.54 -7.58
CA CYS A 115 -10.74 0.34 -7.27
C CYS A 115 -10.37 0.55 -5.79
N GLU A 116 -11.34 0.61 -4.85
CA GLU A 116 -11.05 0.94 -3.44
C GLU A 116 -10.04 0.01 -2.77
N GLY A 117 -10.11 -1.29 -3.02
CA GLY A 117 -9.18 -2.27 -2.44
C GLY A 117 -7.74 -2.10 -2.92
N GLN A 118 -7.58 -1.83 -4.21
CA GLN A 118 -6.27 -1.63 -4.85
C GLN A 118 -5.63 -0.31 -4.40
N ILE A 119 -6.44 0.75 -4.31
CA ILE A 119 -6.00 2.05 -3.77
C ILE A 119 -5.55 1.88 -2.32
N ARG A 120 -6.32 1.15 -1.52
CA ARG A 120 -5.96 0.82 -0.14
C ARG A 120 -4.61 0.14 -0.05
N THR A 121 -4.38 -0.93 -0.81
CA THR A 121 -3.10 -1.66 -0.82
C THR A 121 -1.93 -0.75 -1.15
N ARG A 122 -2.05 0.09 -2.18
CA ARG A 122 -1.01 1.05 -2.56
C ARG A 122 -0.70 2.07 -1.46
N VAL A 123 -1.74 2.67 -0.90
CA VAL A 123 -1.60 3.67 0.15
C VAL A 123 -1.02 3.05 1.42
N GLU A 124 -1.51 1.88 1.82
CA GLU A 124 -0.99 1.16 2.99
C GLU A 124 0.48 0.76 2.81
N ALA A 125 0.87 0.21 1.66
CA ALA A 125 2.26 -0.15 1.36
C ALA A 125 3.19 1.07 1.39
N PHE A 126 2.71 2.21 0.89
CA PHE A 126 3.47 3.46 0.97
C PHE A 126 3.65 3.94 2.41
N ILE A 127 2.60 3.89 3.23
CA ILE A 127 2.68 4.22 4.66
C ILE A 127 3.64 3.26 5.39
N GLU A 128 3.58 1.96 5.08
CA GLU A 128 4.49 0.96 5.64
C GLU A 128 5.95 1.30 5.30
N SER A 129 6.26 1.63 4.04
CA SER A 129 7.62 2.00 3.62
C SER A 129 8.12 3.25 4.34
N LEU A 130 7.28 4.28 4.53
CA LEU A 130 7.64 5.49 5.27
C LEU A 130 7.90 5.20 6.75
N LYS A 131 7.09 4.36 7.39
CA LYS A 131 7.27 3.95 8.79
C LYS A 131 8.57 3.18 8.99
N ILE A 132 8.88 2.25 8.08
CA ILE A 132 10.12 1.47 8.11
C ILE A 132 11.33 2.40 7.95
N ALA A 133 11.31 3.32 7.00
CA ALA A 133 12.38 4.29 6.79
C ALA A 133 12.69 5.15 8.04
N LYS A 134 11.68 5.36 8.90
CA LYS A 134 11.83 6.02 10.21
C LYS A 134 12.28 5.08 11.34
N GLY A 135 12.58 3.82 11.05
CA GLY A 135 12.98 2.83 12.06
C GLY A 135 11.82 2.28 12.89
N ALA A 136 10.57 2.47 12.46
CA ALA A 136 9.45 1.82 13.10
C ALA A 136 9.40 0.34 12.70
N SER A 137 9.38 -0.57 13.67
CA SER A 137 9.11 -1.98 13.39
C SER A 137 7.60 -2.20 13.20
N ILE A 138 7.23 -2.93 12.17
CA ILE A 138 5.86 -3.43 11.98
C ILE A 138 5.67 -4.52 13.05
N GLY A 139 4.63 -4.39 13.89
CA GLY A 139 4.29 -5.38 14.91
C GLY A 139 5.10 -5.25 16.21
N LYS A 140 4.65 -4.41 17.15
CA LYS A 140 5.21 -4.28 18.51
C LYS A 140 4.48 -5.11 19.56
N LYS A 141 3.81 -6.22 19.19
CA LYS A 141 3.17 -7.06 20.19
C LYS A 141 4.23 -7.84 20.98
N SER A 142 4.10 -7.88 22.30
CA SER A 142 4.90 -8.78 23.13
C SER A 142 4.58 -10.22 22.73
N LEU A 143 5.55 -10.91 22.12
CA LEU A 143 5.35 -12.27 21.64
C LEU A 143 5.31 -13.24 22.84
N LYS A 144 4.25 -14.04 22.90
CA LYS A 144 4.10 -15.11 23.90
C LYS A 144 4.92 -16.34 23.46
N LYS A 145 5.38 -17.13 24.43
CA LYS A 145 5.96 -18.43 24.16
C LYS A 145 4.89 -19.51 24.31
N ALA A 146 4.99 -20.56 23.49
CA ALA A 146 4.17 -21.76 23.58
C ALA A 146 4.49 -22.58 24.86
N GLU A 147 3.69 -23.62 25.14
CA GLU A 147 3.89 -24.50 26.30
C GLU A 147 5.28 -25.21 26.29
N ASP A 148 5.83 -25.47 25.11
CA ASP A 148 7.17 -26.05 24.93
C ASP A 148 8.33 -25.06 25.10
N GLY A 149 8.01 -23.79 25.45
CA GLY A 149 8.94 -22.67 25.62
C GLY A 149 9.43 -22.05 24.34
N LYS A 150 8.96 -22.51 23.15
CA LYS A 150 9.30 -22.01 21.83
C LYS A 150 8.34 -20.89 21.40
N MET A 151 8.70 -20.21 20.34
CA MET A 151 7.91 -19.16 19.75
C MET A 151 7.53 -19.53 18.32
N TYR A 152 6.23 -19.45 18.01
CA TYR A 152 5.71 -19.72 16.69
C TYR A 152 4.96 -18.52 16.14
N VAL A 153 5.18 -18.21 14.86
CA VAL A 153 4.48 -17.15 14.14
C VAL A 153 3.82 -17.74 12.91
N LEU A 154 2.56 -17.39 12.69
CA LEU A 154 1.78 -17.81 11.53
C LEU A 154 1.61 -16.64 10.58
N GLY A 155 2.01 -16.81 9.31
CA GLY A 155 1.69 -15.94 8.20
C GLY A 155 0.57 -16.53 7.34
N ILE A 156 -0.43 -15.71 6.99
CA ILE A 156 -1.52 -16.10 6.08
C ILE A 156 -1.60 -15.10 4.95
N ASP A 157 -1.33 -15.55 3.72
CA ASP A 157 -1.56 -14.78 2.50
C ASP A 157 -2.90 -15.17 1.88
N SER A 158 -3.88 -14.29 1.97
CA SER A 158 -5.20 -14.46 1.37
C SER A 158 -5.28 -13.76 0.02
N GLY A 159 -4.81 -14.45 -1.01
CA GLY A 159 -4.87 -13.99 -2.39
C GLY A 159 -6.26 -14.18 -3.03
N SER A 160 -6.42 -13.71 -4.26
CA SER A 160 -7.67 -13.84 -5.02
C SER A 160 -7.93 -15.26 -5.53
N THR A 161 -6.91 -16.09 -5.66
CA THR A 161 -6.98 -17.45 -6.21
C THR A 161 -6.71 -18.50 -5.15
N SER A 162 -5.66 -18.30 -4.36
CA SER A 162 -5.24 -19.20 -3.28
C SER A 162 -5.06 -18.45 -1.96
N THR A 163 -5.25 -19.17 -0.87
CA THR A 163 -4.87 -18.76 0.47
C THR A 163 -3.73 -19.66 0.92
N ASN A 164 -2.60 -19.06 1.27
CA ASN A 164 -1.39 -19.76 1.66
C ASN A 164 -1.11 -19.47 3.13
N ALA A 165 -0.57 -20.46 3.86
CA ALA A 165 -0.18 -20.27 5.26
C ALA A 165 1.17 -20.90 5.52
N VAL A 166 1.93 -20.29 6.44
CA VAL A 166 3.23 -20.78 6.88
C VAL A 166 3.42 -20.54 8.37
N ILE A 167 3.88 -21.55 9.10
CA ILE A 167 4.32 -21.42 10.50
C ILE A 167 5.83 -21.40 10.54
N LEU A 168 6.37 -20.37 11.17
CA LEU A 168 7.82 -20.24 11.43
C LEU A 168 8.09 -20.37 12.93
N ASN A 169 9.23 -20.98 13.28
CA ASN A 169 9.76 -20.95 14.63
C ASN A 169 10.63 -19.71 14.89
N GLU A 170 11.17 -19.56 16.09
CA GLU A 170 12.05 -18.46 16.51
C GLU A 170 13.34 -18.32 15.68
N ASN A 171 13.79 -19.41 15.05
CA ASN A 171 14.96 -19.42 14.15
C ASN A 171 14.57 -19.05 12.69
N LYS A 172 13.30 -18.71 12.44
CA LYS A 172 12.72 -18.46 11.10
C LYS A 172 12.72 -19.70 10.19
N GLU A 173 12.76 -20.91 10.78
CA GLU A 173 12.62 -22.15 10.04
C GLU A 173 11.15 -22.47 9.83
N ILE A 174 10.81 -23.01 8.65
CA ILE A 174 9.45 -23.41 8.30
C ILE A 174 9.11 -24.69 9.07
N VAL A 175 8.13 -24.60 9.97
CA VAL A 175 7.60 -25.73 10.73
C VAL A 175 6.53 -26.47 9.92
N ALA A 176 5.64 -25.71 9.30
CA ALA A 176 4.60 -26.22 8.41
C ALA A 176 4.19 -25.16 7.39
N PHE A 177 3.69 -25.60 6.25
CA PHE A 177 3.03 -24.74 5.27
C PHE A 177 1.87 -25.47 4.59
N ASP A 178 0.91 -24.71 4.11
CA ASP A 178 -0.23 -25.23 3.35
C ASP A 178 -0.78 -24.24 2.36
N VAL A 179 -1.53 -24.72 1.38
CA VAL A 179 -2.14 -23.93 0.30
C VAL A 179 -3.55 -24.45 0.02
N VAL A 180 -4.54 -23.56 0.09
CA VAL A 180 -5.92 -23.89 -0.24
C VAL A 180 -6.47 -22.89 -1.28
N ARG A 181 -7.51 -23.28 -2.01
CA ARG A 181 -8.21 -22.33 -2.89
C ARG A 181 -9.01 -21.33 -2.04
N THR A 182 -8.91 -20.03 -2.37
CA THR A 182 -9.58 -18.96 -1.63
C THR A 182 -11.11 -19.06 -1.71
N GLY A 183 -11.68 -19.47 -2.81
CA GLY A 183 -13.15 -19.51 -2.95
C GLY A 183 -13.78 -18.12 -2.92
N ALA A 184 -15.10 -18.06 -2.66
CA ALA A 184 -15.88 -16.82 -2.68
C ALA A 184 -15.73 -15.98 -1.39
N LYS A 185 -15.33 -16.59 -0.28
CA LYS A 185 -15.22 -15.96 1.04
C LYS A 185 -13.84 -16.21 1.62
N SER A 186 -12.99 -15.21 1.60
CA SER A 186 -11.60 -15.28 2.08
C SER A 186 -11.49 -15.65 3.57
N GLY A 187 -12.42 -15.19 4.41
CA GLY A 187 -12.43 -15.53 5.83
C GLY A 187 -12.65 -17.04 6.10
N GLU A 188 -13.54 -17.70 5.36
CA GLU A 188 -13.77 -19.15 5.48
C GLU A 188 -12.54 -19.97 5.04
N SER A 189 -11.86 -19.53 3.99
CA SER A 189 -10.61 -20.16 3.53
C SER A 189 -9.48 -19.99 4.54
N ALA A 190 -9.43 -18.83 5.21
CA ALA A 190 -8.44 -18.55 6.24
C ALA A 190 -8.66 -19.41 7.49
N GLU A 191 -9.90 -19.60 7.95
CA GLU A 191 -10.22 -20.50 9.07
C GLU A 191 -9.89 -21.96 8.74
N ARG A 192 -10.21 -22.39 7.52
CA ARG A 192 -9.90 -23.74 7.06
C ARG A 192 -8.40 -23.99 7.06
N ILE A 193 -7.61 -23.12 6.42
CA ILE A 193 -6.15 -23.30 6.35
C ILE A 193 -5.50 -23.20 7.73
N LEU A 194 -6.05 -22.37 8.64
CA LEU A 194 -5.58 -22.29 10.01
C LEU A 194 -5.72 -23.67 10.71
N SER A 195 -6.87 -24.32 10.58
CA SER A 195 -7.10 -25.62 11.19
C SER A 195 -6.18 -26.70 10.60
N GLU A 196 -6.07 -26.74 9.26
CA GLU A 196 -5.26 -27.73 8.55
C GLU A 196 -3.76 -27.59 8.88
N ILE A 197 -3.24 -26.36 8.93
CA ILE A 197 -1.81 -26.12 9.20
C ILE A 197 -1.44 -26.38 10.67
N LEU A 198 -2.32 -26.07 11.61
CA LEU A 198 -2.12 -26.37 13.03
C LEU A 198 -2.10 -27.88 13.28
N GLU A 199 -3.01 -28.64 12.68
CA GLU A 199 -3.03 -30.10 12.74
C GLU A 199 -1.74 -30.68 12.17
N ARG A 200 -1.30 -30.20 11.01
CA ARG A 200 -0.06 -30.63 10.36
C ARG A 200 1.19 -30.33 11.19
N ALA A 201 1.21 -29.20 11.89
CA ALA A 201 2.30 -28.80 12.77
C ALA A 201 2.26 -29.49 14.14
N GLY A 202 1.14 -30.15 14.52
CA GLY A 202 0.92 -30.68 15.86
C GLY A 202 0.85 -29.59 16.93
N LEU A 203 0.40 -28.37 16.55
CA LEU A 203 0.29 -27.20 17.40
C LEU A 203 -1.17 -26.85 17.66
N LYS A 204 -1.40 -26.17 18.77
CA LYS A 204 -2.70 -25.54 19.08
C LYS A 204 -2.65 -24.04 18.72
N ARG A 205 -3.81 -23.42 18.60
CA ARG A 205 -3.88 -21.98 18.32
C ARG A 205 -3.20 -21.13 19.40
N GLU A 206 -3.25 -21.58 20.66
CA GLU A 206 -2.64 -20.93 21.81
C GLU A 206 -1.10 -20.92 21.75
N ASP A 207 -0.51 -21.85 20.99
CA ASP A 207 0.93 -21.95 20.77
C ASP A 207 1.44 -20.90 19.79
N ILE A 208 0.54 -20.30 18.98
CA ILE A 208 0.89 -19.27 18.02
C ILE A 208 1.01 -17.92 18.73
N SER A 209 2.18 -17.35 18.70
CA SER A 209 2.53 -16.09 19.36
C SER A 209 1.98 -14.87 18.63
N LEU A 210 1.91 -14.94 17.30
CA LEU A 210 1.48 -13.85 16.42
C LEU A 210 0.92 -14.44 15.12
N ILE A 211 -0.20 -13.92 14.68
CA ILE A 211 -0.80 -14.22 13.37
C ILE A 211 -0.77 -12.96 12.51
N VAL A 212 -0.05 -13.01 11.40
CA VAL A 212 0.06 -11.93 10.43
C VAL A 212 -0.70 -12.31 9.16
N SER A 213 -1.61 -11.45 8.73
CA SER A 213 -2.32 -11.62 7.45
C SER A 213 -1.80 -10.68 6.39
N THR A 214 -1.75 -11.18 5.16
CA THR A 214 -1.38 -10.42 3.97
C THR A 214 -2.26 -10.79 2.77
N GLY A 215 -2.00 -10.21 1.61
CA GLY A 215 -2.79 -10.39 0.40
C GLY A 215 -4.03 -9.51 0.35
N TYR A 216 -4.77 -9.62 -0.74
CA TYR A 216 -5.96 -8.81 -0.99
C TYR A 216 -7.07 -9.02 0.04
N GLY A 217 -7.22 -10.27 0.53
CA GLY A 217 -8.22 -10.67 1.54
C GLY A 217 -7.81 -10.42 3.00
N ARG A 218 -6.60 -9.87 3.28
CA ARG A 218 -6.05 -9.74 4.65
C ARG A 218 -6.98 -9.10 5.65
N VAL A 219 -7.74 -8.09 5.22
CA VAL A 219 -8.68 -7.34 6.10
C VAL A 219 -9.92 -8.14 6.50
N SER A 220 -10.18 -9.25 5.83
CA SER A 220 -11.32 -10.14 6.09
C SER A 220 -10.96 -11.32 7.01
N ILE A 221 -9.78 -11.33 7.60
CA ILE A 221 -9.30 -12.37 8.53
C ILE A 221 -9.42 -11.84 9.96
N PRO A 222 -10.49 -12.17 10.68
CA PRO A 222 -10.82 -11.52 11.96
C PRO A 222 -9.90 -11.94 13.11
N PHE A 223 -9.20 -13.06 12.96
CA PHE A 223 -8.32 -13.61 13.97
C PHE A 223 -6.84 -13.23 13.77
N ALA A 224 -6.51 -12.46 12.72
CA ALA A 224 -5.16 -11.93 12.53
C ALA A 224 -4.87 -10.82 13.54
N ASP A 225 -3.69 -10.89 14.13
CA ASP A 225 -3.20 -9.87 15.05
C ASP A 225 -2.73 -8.62 14.32
N GLU A 226 -2.14 -8.82 13.13
CA GLU A 226 -1.55 -7.77 12.31
C GLU A 226 -1.92 -7.98 10.84
N ASN A 227 -2.09 -6.86 10.13
CA ASN A 227 -2.31 -6.85 8.68
C ASN A 227 -1.17 -6.10 8.02
N VAL A 228 -0.43 -6.77 7.14
CA VAL A 228 0.70 -6.21 6.39
C VAL A 228 0.40 -6.37 4.90
N THR A 229 0.81 -5.40 4.08
CA THR A 229 0.60 -5.50 2.63
C THR A 229 1.46 -6.60 2.01
N GLU A 230 0.97 -7.23 0.95
CA GLU A 230 1.72 -8.22 0.19
C GLU A 230 3.01 -7.63 -0.40
N ILE A 231 3.04 -6.34 -0.70
CA ILE A 231 4.23 -5.65 -1.21
C ILE A 231 5.38 -5.72 -0.19
N SER A 232 5.09 -5.39 1.07
CA SER A 232 6.06 -5.47 2.17
C SER A 232 6.47 -6.91 2.48
N CYS A 233 5.51 -7.85 2.46
CA CYS A 233 5.77 -9.26 2.73
C CYS A 233 6.64 -9.89 1.64
N HIS A 234 6.33 -9.65 0.34
CA HIS A 234 7.14 -10.14 -0.78
C HIS A 234 8.55 -9.55 -0.76
N GLY A 235 8.68 -8.25 -0.45
CA GLY A 235 9.98 -7.61 -0.26
C GLY A 235 10.85 -8.34 0.77
N ARG A 236 10.29 -8.54 1.96
CA ARG A 236 10.99 -9.24 3.06
C ARG A 236 11.27 -10.69 2.76
N GLY A 237 10.32 -11.42 2.18
CA GLY A 237 10.48 -12.83 1.83
C GLY A 237 11.56 -13.04 0.78
N ALA A 238 11.55 -12.28 -0.31
CA ALA A 238 12.55 -12.38 -1.35
C ALA A 238 13.96 -12.04 -0.83
N HIS A 239 14.10 -11.00 -0.03
CA HIS A 239 15.37 -10.64 0.58
C HIS A 239 15.88 -11.69 1.57
N TYR A 240 14.99 -12.39 2.29
CA TYR A 240 15.37 -13.48 3.18
C TYR A 240 16.00 -14.63 2.41
N PHE A 241 15.47 -14.98 1.23
CA PHE A 241 16.03 -16.04 0.38
C PHE A 241 17.26 -15.59 -0.42
N ASN A 242 17.31 -14.34 -0.82
CA ASN A 242 18.43 -13.75 -1.55
C ASN A 242 18.71 -12.32 -1.05
N PRO A 243 19.69 -12.13 -0.14
CA PRO A 243 20.03 -10.82 0.41
C PRO A 243 20.53 -9.79 -0.63
N ASP A 244 20.94 -10.27 -1.81
CA ASP A 244 21.42 -9.40 -2.89
C ASP A 244 20.28 -8.89 -3.80
N VAL A 245 19.02 -9.35 -3.59
CA VAL A 245 17.90 -8.89 -4.39
C VAL A 245 17.64 -7.40 -4.16
N ARG A 246 17.43 -6.67 -5.25
CA ARG A 246 17.09 -5.23 -5.22
C ARG A 246 15.82 -4.91 -5.99
N THR A 247 15.40 -5.80 -6.87
CA THR A 247 14.16 -5.65 -7.65
C THR A 247 13.45 -6.99 -7.71
N ILE A 248 12.15 -6.96 -7.45
CA ILE A 248 11.26 -8.12 -7.51
C ILE A 248 10.22 -7.83 -8.58
N LEU A 249 10.00 -8.79 -9.47
CA LEU A 249 8.85 -8.84 -10.36
C LEU A 249 7.88 -9.88 -9.81
N ASP A 250 6.81 -9.42 -9.22
CA ASP A 250 5.74 -10.26 -8.67
C ASP A 250 4.60 -10.35 -9.68
N ILE A 251 4.29 -11.57 -10.13
CA ILE A 251 3.23 -11.84 -11.09
C ILE A 251 2.14 -12.64 -10.37
N GLY A 252 1.14 -11.92 -9.89
CA GLY A 252 -0.04 -12.50 -9.23
C GLY A 252 -1.09 -13.00 -10.22
N GLY A 253 -2.16 -13.60 -9.68
CA GLY A 253 -3.27 -14.10 -10.50
C GLY A 253 -4.03 -13.00 -11.24
N GLN A 254 -4.14 -11.81 -10.67
CA GLN A 254 -4.93 -10.69 -11.21
C GLN A 254 -4.16 -9.37 -11.36
N ASP A 255 -2.98 -9.28 -10.81
CA ASP A 255 -2.11 -8.10 -10.85
C ASP A 255 -0.66 -8.50 -11.10
N SER A 256 0.17 -7.51 -11.38
CA SER A 256 1.62 -7.66 -11.41
C SER A 256 2.27 -6.45 -10.76
N LYS A 257 3.36 -6.66 -10.05
CA LYS A 257 4.08 -5.63 -9.30
C LYS A 257 5.56 -5.66 -9.62
N ALA A 258 6.18 -4.49 -9.66
CA ALA A 258 7.62 -4.36 -9.58
C ALA A 258 7.95 -3.65 -8.28
N ILE A 259 8.74 -4.28 -7.42
CA ILE A 259 9.08 -3.81 -6.08
C ILE A 259 10.58 -3.58 -6.01
N ARG A 260 11.00 -2.39 -5.58
CA ARG A 260 12.41 -2.05 -5.41
C ARG A 260 12.75 -2.03 -3.93
N LEU A 261 13.87 -2.66 -3.57
CA LEU A 261 14.38 -2.80 -2.22
C LEU A 261 15.68 -2.02 -2.02
N ASN A 262 15.92 -1.59 -0.78
CA ASN A 262 17.24 -1.17 -0.33
C ASN A 262 18.09 -2.37 0.11
N GLU A 263 19.29 -2.12 0.62
CA GLU A 263 20.24 -3.14 1.09
C GLU A 263 19.72 -3.94 2.29
N ASN A 264 18.78 -3.40 3.05
CA ASN A 264 18.17 -4.05 4.21
C ASN A 264 16.91 -4.88 3.86
N GLY A 265 16.55 -4.97 2.56
CA GLY A 265 15.34 -5.65 2.10
C GLY A 265 14.06 -4.86 2.40
N GLU A 266 14.16 -3.55 2.56
CA GLU A 266 13.02 -2.66 2.80
C GLU A 266 12.53 -2.08 1.47
N VAL A 267 11.22 -1.99 1.32
CA VAL A 267 10.58 -1.44 0.12
C VAL A 267 10.81 0.07 0.06
N VAL A 268 11.49 0.52 -0.99
CA VAL A 268 11.76 1.95 -1.23
C VAL A 268 10.89 2.54 -2.35
N ASP A 269 10.45 1.72 -3.29
CA ASP A 269 9.54 2.13 -4.37
C ASP A 269 8.82 0.90 -4.92
N PHE A 270 7.64 1.09 -5.49
CA PHE A 270 6.92 0.03 -6.19
C PHE A 270 5.99 0.61 -7.24
N VAL A 271 5.74 -0.19 -8.26
CA VAL A 271 4.68 0.03 -9.25
C VAL A 271 3.81 -1.20 -9.34
N MET A 272 2.52 -1.02 -9.61
CA MET A 272 1.55 -2.10 -9.66
C MET A 272 0.65 -1.92 -10.87
N ASN A 273 0.52 -2.97 -11.68
CA ASN A 273 -0.48 -3.08 -12.72
C ASN A 273 -1.64 -3.95 -12.22
N ASP A 274 -2.77 -3.32 -12.02
CA ASP A 274 -4.01 -3.92 -11.52
C ASP A 274 -5.22 -3.60 -12.43
N LYS A 275 -4.97 -2.86 -13.52
CA LYS A 275 -6.00 -2.44 -14.49
C LYS A 275 -6.06 -3.33 -15.73
N CYS A 276 -5.00 -4.07 -16.02
CA CYS A 276 -4.90 -4.87 -17.22
C CYS A 276 -4.49 -6.30 -16.88
N ALA A 277 -5.26 -7.27 -17.33
CA ALA A 277 -4.95 -8.69 -17.13
C ALA A 277 -3.70 -9.15 -17.91
N ALA A 278 -3.23 -8.39 -18.91
CA ALA A 278 -2.01 -8.70 -19.65
C ALA A 278 -0.81 -8.73 -18.70
N GLY A 279 -0.03 -9.82 -18.73
CA GLY A 279 1.10 -10.04 -17.85
C GLY A 279 0.72 -10.54 -16.45
N THR A 280 -0.49 -11.05 -16.25
CA THR A 280 -0.93 -11.69 -15.01
C THR A 280 -1.05 -13.21 -15.19
N GLY A 281 -1.11 -13.95 -14.08
CA GLY A 281 -1.27 -15.40 -14.10
C GLY A 281 -2.53 -15.85 -14.86
N ARG A 282 -3.66 -15.15 -14.69
CA ARG A 282 -4.90 -15.45 -15.44
C ARG A 282 -4.76 -15.28 -16.95
N PHE A 283 -3.99 -14.30 -17.38
CA PHE A 283 -3.71 -14.14 -18.80
C PHE A 283 -2.90 -15.34 -19.34
N LEU A 284 -1.88 -15.78 -18.59
CA LEU A 284 -1.08 -16.96 -18.94
C LEU A 284 -1.93 -18.22 -18.98
N GLU A 285 -2.79 -18.45 -17.98
CA GLU A 285 -3.74 -19.59 -17.97
C GLU A 285 -4.70 -19.57 -19.17
N MET A 286 -5.25 -18.40 -19.53
CA MET A 286 -6.11 -18.27 -20.70
C MET A 286 -5.36 -18.58 -22.01
N MET A 287 -4.13 -18.07 -22.13
CA MET A 287 -3.30 -18.32 -23.31
C MET A 287 -2.94 -19.81 -23.43
N ALA A 288 -2.53 -20.45 -22.35
CA ALA A 288 -2.22 -21.87 -22.35
C ALA A 288 -3.43 -22.72 -22.75
N ARG A 289 -4.62 -22.44 -22.19
CA ARG A 289 -5.85 -23.13 -22.62
C ARG A 289 -6.17 -22.92 -24.10
N THR A 290 -5.97 -21.70 -24.61
CA THR A 290 -6.21 -21.37 -26.02
C THR A 290 -5.22 -22.09 -26.94
N LEU A 291 -3.99 -22.30 -26.48
CA LEU A 291 -2.94 -23.01 -27.20
C LEU A 291 -2.91 -24.52 -26.92
N GLU A 292 -3.87 -25.01 -26.09
CA GLU A 292 -3.92 -26.42 -25.65
C GLU A 292 -2.61 -26.89 -25.00
N MET A 293 -1.99 -25.98 -24.18
CA MET A 293 -0.76 -26.23 -23.43
C MET A 293 -1.07 -26.40 -21.96
N ASP A 294 -0.34 -27.28 -21.27
CA ASP A 294 -0.31 -27.37 -19.82
C ASP A 294 0.60 -26.28 -19.23
N ILE A 295 0.20 -25.69 -18.10
CA ILE A 295 1.00 -24.75 -17.32
C ILE A 295 1.45 -25.45 -16.03
#